data_e330eb711d4a9c4a138928aff2f90163
#
_entry.id   e330eb711d4a9c4a138928aff2f90163
#
_cell.length_a   1.000
_cell.length_b   1.000
_cell.length_c   1.000
_cell.angle_alpha   90.00
_cell.angle_beta   90.00
_cell.angle_gamma   90.00
#
_symmetry.space_group_name_H-M   'P 1'
#
loop_
_entity.id
_entity.type
_entity.pdbx_description
1 polymer ?
#
loop_
_entity_poly.entity_id
_entity_poly.type
_entity_poly.pdbx_seq_one_letter_code
_entity_poly.pdbx_strand_id
1 'polypeptide(L)'
;MRPRQVGRRAVLVIVAVLAAVVPGAAVAQAGGHTAPPPESHCSYHFSTGETTCFTTLAEATAQSRDARGDVIQATLFADPNYGGSSFTVYGSEMCEKDGVVNFQINLPDDWKNIVSSVQPWGGCWVWLYPEPDLGGERDGPFKENTPDVGGMMNDCTQSVGLS
;
A
#
# COMPACT_ATOMS: atom_id res chain seq x y z
N MET A 1 9.84 77.71 -63.12
CA MET A 1 10.10 77.87 -61.66
C MET A 1 10.25 76.46 -61.03
N ARG A 2 11.44 76.10 -60.57
CA ARG A 2 11.71 74.80 -59.97
C ARG A 2 11.83 75.01 -58.42
N PRO A 3 11.12 74.24 -57.61
CA PRO A 3 11.38 74.29 -56.17
C PRO A 3 12.57 73.42 -55.79
N ARG A 4 13.36 73.92 -54.83
CA ARG A 4 14.57 73.39 -54.26
C ARG A 4 14.18 72.20 -53.34
N GLN A 5 14.82 71.09 -53.55
CA GLN A 5 14.85 69.93 -52.59
C GLN A 5 15.77 70.25 -51.40
N VAL A 6 15.21 70.22 -50.22
CA VAL A 6 15.94 70.32 -48.99
C VAL A 6 16.25 68.89 -48.49
N GLY A 7 17.50 68.53 -48.56
CA GLY A 7 17.98 67.21 -48.06
C GLY A 7 17.92 67.12 -46.52
N ARG A 8 17.09 66.23 -46.04
CA ARG A 8 17.13 65.80 -44.63
C ARG A 8 18.22 64.75 -44.46
N ARG A 9 19.26 65.10 -43.71
CA ARG A 9 20.29 64.17 -43.24
C ARG A 9 19.71 63.35 -42.12
N ALA A 10 19.52 62.04 -42.37
CA ALA A 10 19.18 61.07 -41.33
C ALA A 10 20.46 60.79 -40.45
N VAL A 11 20.34 61.06 -39.19
CA VAL A 11 21.36 60.71 -38.20
C VAL A 11 21.00 59.29 -37.73
N LEU A 12 21.88 58.34 -38.07
CA LEU A 12 21.75 56.95 -37.61
C LEU A 12 22.31 56.88 -36.19
N VAL A 13 21.41 56.73 -35.20
CA VAL A 13 21.82 56.44 -33.82
C VAL A 13 21.93 54.93 -33.67
N ILE A 14 23.15 54.46 -33.56
CA ILE A 14 23.43 53.06 -33.27
C ILE A 14 23.30 52.89 -31.76
N VAL A 15 22.21 52.24 -31.28
CA VAL A 15 22.06 51.84 -29.88
C VAL A 15 22.76 50.47 -29.74
N ALA A 16 23.89 50.43 -29.13
CA ALA A 16 24.56 49.20 -28.75
C ALA A 16 23.83 48.59 -27.56
N VAL A 17 23.11 47.49 -27.78
CA VAL A 17 22.50 46.69 -26.71
C VAL A 17 23.57 45.76 -26.14
N LEU A 18 24.11 46.09 -24.96
CA LEU A 18 24.94 45.20 -24.19
C LEU A 18 24.03 44.07 -23.61
N ALA A 19 24.09 42.87 -24.20
CA ALA A 19 23.50 41.69 -23.62
C ALA A 19 24.32 41.25 -22.38
N ALA A 20 23.80 41.50 -21.20
CA ALA A 20 24.33 40.94 -19.96
C ALA A 20 24.01 39.46 -19.92
N VAL A 21 25.00 38.58 -20.07
CA VAL A 21 24.91 37.15 -19.82
C VAL A 21 24.87 36.94 -18.31
N VAL A 22 23.68 36.66 -17.78
CA VAL A 22 23.52 36.25 -16.39
C VAL A 22 23.84 34.74 -16.33
N PRO A 23 24.87 34.29 -15.58
CA PRO A 23 25.09 32.88 -15.37
C PRO A 23 23.88 32.32 -14.59
N GLY A 24 23.09 31.47 -15.26
CA GLY A 24 22.01 30.74 -14.61
C GLY A 24 22.57 29.84 -13.53
N ALA A 25 22.31 30.16 -12.26
CA ALA A 25 22.54 29.25 -11.17
C ALA A 25 21.60 28.05 -11.39
N ALA A 26 22.17 26.88 -11.69
CA ALA A 26 21.44 25.62 -11.70
C ALA A 26 20.94 25.40 -10.26
N VAL A 27 19.66 25.63 -10.02
CA VAL A 27 18.97 25.14 -8.81
C VAL A 27 18.96 23.63 -8.92
N ALA A 28 19.85 22.96 -8.16
CA ALA A 28 19.73 21.54 -7.91
C ALA A 28 18.34 21.32 -7.30
N GLN A 29 17.45 20.74 -8.08
CA GLN A 29 16.19 20.21 -7.55
C GLN A 29 16.59 19.06 -6.62
N ALA A 30 16.53 19.31 -5.31
CA ALA A 30 16.54 18.26 -4.34
C ALA A 30 15.35 17.35 -4.71
N GLY A 31 15.66 16.15 -5.20
CA GLY A 31 14.65 15.14 -5.48
C GLY A 31 13.82 14.98 -4.22
N GLY A 32 12.57 15.44 -4.27
CA GLY A 32 11.62 15.26 -3.19
C GLY A 32 11.47 13.76 -2.99
N HIS A 33 12.07 13.24 -1.91
CA HIS A 33 11.70 11.93 -1.42
C HIS A 33 10.27 12.10 -0.93
N THR A 34 9.32 11.65 -1.74
CA THR A 34 7.95 11.50 -1.29
C THR A 34 8.03 10.55 -0.10
N ALA A 35 7.64 11.03 1.09
CA ALA A 35 7.56 10.17 2.26
C ALA A 35 6.68 8.95 1.88
N PRO A 36 7.03 7.74 2.30
CA PRO A 36 6.17 6.58 2.08
C PRO A 36 4.77 6.92 2.61
N PRO A 37 3.71 6.40 1.96
CA PRO A 37 2.35 6.60 2.47
C PRO A 37 2.30 6.13 3.93
N PRO A 38 1.49 6.79 4.78
CA PRO A 38 1.37 6.37 6.17
C PRO A 38 0.86 4.92 6.22
N GLU A 39 1.47 4.12 7.11
CA GLU A 39 1.01 2.76 7.37
C GLU A 39 -0.45 2.78 7.81
N SER A 40 -1.20 1.79 7.36
CA SER A 40 -2.62 1.62 7.67
C SER A 40 -2.86 0.22 8.24
N HIS A 41 -3.57 0.16 9.36
CA HIS A 41 -3.87 -1.09 10.05
C HIS A 41 -5.36 -1.33 10.01
N CYS A 42 -5.81 -2.30 9.20
CA CYS A 42 -7.22 -2.54 8.98
C CYS A 42 -7.71 -3.77 9.77
N SER A 43 -8.94 -3.74 10.21
CA SER A 43 -9.68 -4.88 10.74
C SER A 43 -10.82 -5.25 9.79
N TYR A 44 -10.97 -6.52 9.50
CA TYR A 44 -12.09 -7.09 8.74
C TYR A 44 -12.86 -8.06 9.62
N HIS A 45 -14.19 -7.97 9.60
CA HIS A 45 -15.07 -8.83 10.38
C HIS A 45 -15.94 -9.70 9.47
N PHE A 46 -15.81 -11.02 9.54
CA PHE A 46 -16.66 -11.95 8.80
C PHE A 46 -18.15 -11.78 9.08
N SER A 47 -18.49 -11.46 10.31
CA SER A 47 -19.89 -11.31 10.75
C SER A 47 -20.64 -10.17 10.06
N THR A 48 -19.93 -9.12 9.61
CA THR A 48 -20.53 -7.95 8.95
C THR A 48 -20.04 -7.75 7.52
N GLY A 49 -18.90 -8.33 7.14
CA GLY A 49 -18.21 -8.06 5.89
C GLY A 49 -17.58 -6.67 5.83
N GLU A 50 -17.48 -5.97 6.96
CA GLU A 50 -16.97 -4.62 7.03
C GLU A 50 -15.46 -4.59 7.29
N THR A 51 -14.77 -3.62 6.66
CA THR A 51 -13.39 -3.28 6.93
C THR A 51 -13.31 -1.88 7.55
N THR A 52 -12.56 -1.75 8.64
CA THR A 52 -12.26 -0.46 9.27
C THR A 52 -10.76 -0.32 9.44
N CYS A 53 -10.19 0.84 9.08
CA CYS A 53 -8.77 1.07 9.16
C CYS A 53 -8.41 2.12 10.22
N PHE A 54 -7.25 1.94 10.83
CA PHE A 54 -6.72 2.69 11.97
C PHE A 54 -5.29 3.14 11.69
N THR A 55 -4.77 4.03 12.52
CA THR A 55 -3.40 4.51 12.44
C THR A 55 -2.40 3.60 13.16
N THR A 56 -2.87 2.68 13.99
CA THR A 56 -2.02 1.75 14.74
C THR A 56 -2.58 0.31 14.72
N LEU A 57 -1.67 -0.66 14.73
CA LEU A 57 -2.00 -2.08 14.88
C LEU A 57 -2.76 -2.33 16.20
N ALA A 58 -2.40 -1.62 17.27
CA ALA A 58 -3.06 -1.77 18.56
C ALA A 58 -4.55 -1.41 18.49
N GLU A 59 -4.92 -0.37 17.75
CA GLU A 59 -6.33 -0.01 17.52
C GLU A 59 -7.04 -1.06 16.67
N ALA A 60 -6.43 -1.52 15.58
CA ALA A 60 -7.01 -2.56 14.73
C ALA A 60 -7.23 -3.87 15.49
N THR A 61 -6.32 -4.25 16.39
CA THR A 61 -6.41 -5.48 17.19
C THR A 61 -7.24 -5.35 18.48
N ALA A 62 -7.61 -4.13 18.88
CA ALA A 62 -8.48 -3.90 20.02
C ALA A 62 -9.97 -4.16 19.72
N GLN A 63 -10.36 -4.24 18.44
CA GLN A 63 -11.75 -4.39 17.99
C GLN A 63 -12.40 -5.71 18.41
N SER A 64 -11.60 -6.75 18.72
CA SER A 64 -12.11 -8.07 19.17
C SER A 64 -12.81 -8.06 20.52
N ARG A 65 -12.65 -6.99 21.30
CA ARG A 65 -13.19 -6.90 22.67
C ARG A 65 -14.56 -6.24 22.74
N ASP A 66 -15.06 -5.80 21.59
CA ASP A 66 -16.39 -5.22 21.50
C ASP A 66 -17.47 -6.30 21.58
N ALA A 67 -18.70 -5.89 21.87
CA ALA A 67 -19.85 -6.70 22.29
C ALA A 67 -20.26 -7.92 21.41
N ARG A 68 -19.50 -8.26 20.35
CA ARG A 68 -19.83 -9.34 19.40
C ARG A 68 -19.15 -10.68 19.72
N GLY A 69 -18.10 -10.68 20.53
CA GLY A 69 -17.37 -11.92 20.85
C GLY A 69 -16.46 -12.44 19.73
N ASP A 70 -16.23 -11.64 18.67
CA ASP A 70 -15.35 -12.03 17.56
C ASP A 70 -13.89 -12.26 18.05
N VAL A 71 -13.24 -13.27 17.50
CA VAL A 71 -11.85 -13.61 17.78
C VAL A 71 -10.96 -13.24 16.61
N ILE A 72 -9.73 -12.80 16.89
CA ILE A 72 -8.71 -12.65 15.84
C ILE A 72 -8.36 -14.05 15.31
N GLN A 73 -8.45 -14.24 14.00
CA GLN A 73 -8.10 -15.49 13.33
C GLN A 73 -6.77 -15.40 12.60
N ALA A 74 -6.44 -14.22 12.02
CA ALA A 74 -5.15 -13.96 11.39
C ALA A 74 -4.82 -12.46 11.37
N THR A 75 -3.53 -12.13 11.31
CA THR A 75 -3.04 -10.81 10.91
C THR A 75 -2.04 -10.98 9.78
N LEU A 76 -2.29 -10.29 8.66
CA LEU A 76 -1.44 -10.24 7.49
C LEU A 76 -0.65 -8.92 7.53
N PHE A 77 0.56 -8.91 7.03
CA PHE A 77 1.42 -7.72 7.01
C PHE A 77 1.99 -7.49 5.61
N ALA A 78 2.08 -6.23 5.23
CA ALA A 78 2.60 -5.82 3.94
C ALA A 78 4.11 -6.02 3.79
N ASP A 79 4.87 -5.97 4.90
CA ASP A 79 6.30 -6.16 4.90
C ASP A 79 6.71 -7.44 5.64
N PRO A 80 7.91 -7.98 5.37
CA PRO A 80 8.51 -9.03 6.19
C PRO A 80 8.68 -8.61 7.66
N ASN A 81 8.82 -9.59 8.54
CA ASN A 81 9.01 -9.38 9.98
C ASN A 81 7.86 -8.60 10.65
N TYR A 82 6.64 -8.78 10.14
CA TYR A 82 5.42 -8.16 10.69
C TYR A 82 5.43 -6.64 10.63
N GLY A 83 6.09 -6.09 9.61
CA GLY A 83 6.22 -4.66 9.37
C GLY A 83 5.17 -4.12 8.40
N GLY A 84 5.19 -2.80 8.24
CA GLY A 84 4.30 -2.08 7.33
C GLY A 84 2.84 -2.09 7.75
N SER A 85 1.96 -1.88 6.80
CA SER A 85 0.52 -1.96 7.00
C SER A 85 0.07 -3.35 7.43
N SER A 86 -1.05 -3.47 8.14
CA SER A 86 -1.60 -4.76 8.57
C SER A 86 -3.09 -4.92 8.26
N PHE A 87 -3.50 -6.17 8.04
CA PHE A 87 -4.88 -6.56 7.82
C PHE A 87 -5.25 -7.67 8.79
N THR A 88 -6.04 -7.34 9.81
CA THR A 88 -6.46 -8.25 10.87
C THR A 88 -7.84 -8.80 10.57
N VAL A 89 -7.96 -10.12 10.54
CA VAL A 89 -9.20 -10.84 10.25
C VAL A 89 -9.83 -11.34 11.53
N TYR A 90 -11.10 -11.00 11.72
CA TYR A 90 -11.92 -11.42 12.85
C TYR A 90 -13.01 -12.39 12.39
N GLY A 91 -13.16 -13.49 13.09
CA GLY A 91 -14.25 -14.44 12.92
C GLY A 91 -15.07 -14.64 14.20
N SER A 92 -16.25 -15.21 14.06
CA SER A 92 -17.17 -15.48 15.17
C SER A 92 -16.70 -16.59 16.11
N GLU A 93 -15.75 -17.40 15.68
CA GLU A 93 -15.25 -18.57 16.42
C GLU A 93 -13.82 -18.91 16.08
N MET A 94 -13.22 -19.80 16.86
CA MET A 94 -11.89 -20.36 16.60
C MET A 94 -11.96 -21.38 15.46
N CYS A 95 -10.84 -21.58 14.73
CA CYS A 95 -10.75 -22.61 13.71
C CYS A 95 -10.57 -24.02 14.32
N GLU A 96 -10.93 -25.06 13.56
CA GLU A 96 -10.90 -26.45 13.99
C GLU A 96 -9.51 -27.13 13.87
N LYS A 97 -8.56 -26.52 13.15
CA LYS A 97 -7.18 -27.03 12.91
C LYS A 97 -7.15 -28.39 12.21
N ASP A 98 -8.08 -28.66 11.36
CA ASP A 98 -8.19 -29.93 10.62
C ASP A 98 -7.65 -29.84 9.17
N GLY A 99 -7.27 -28.63 8.73
CA GLY A 99 -6.79 -28.34 7.37
C GLY A 99 -7.90 -28.13 6.35
N VAL A 100 -9.16 -28.20 6.78
CA VAL A 100 -10.32 -27.81 5.98
C VAL A 100 -10.56 -26.32 6.20
N VAL A 101 -10.64 -25.54 5.12
CA VAL A 101 -10.88 -24.11 5.21
C VAL A 101 -12.29 -23.85 5.75
N ASN A 102 -12.37 -23.27 6.95
CA ASN A 102 -13.62 -22.88 7.61
C ASN A 102 -14.06 -21.48 7.18
N PHE A 103 -13.10 -20.56 7.01
CA PHE A 103 -13.32 -19.18 6.64
C PHE A 103 -12.46 -18.83 5.43
N GLN A 104 -13.03 -18.06 4.49
CA GLN A 104 -12.27 -17.55 3.34
C GLN A 104 -12.54 -16.07 3.12
N ILE A 105 -11.53 -15.35 2.66
CA ILE A 105 -11.67 -13.95 2.27
C ILE A 105 -10.91 -13.68 0.98
N ASN A 106 -11.57 -13.00 0.04
CA ASN A 106 -10.89 -12.31 -1.04
C ASN A 106 -10.35 -10.98 -0.49
N LEU A 107 -9.06 -10.77 -0.60
CA LEU A 107 -8.45 -9.53 -0.14
C LEU A 107 -9.01 -8.34 -0.94
N PRO A 108 -9.26 -7.18 -0.29
CA PRO A 108 -9.62 -5.97 -1.01
C PRO A 108 -8.48 -5.53 -1.95
N ASP A 109 -8.79 -4.72 -2.95
CA ASP A 109 -7.86 -4.41 -4.05
C ASP A 109 -6.54 -3.76 -3.57
N ASP A 110 -6.59 -2.99 -2.50
CA ASP A 110 -5.43 -2.38 -1.86
C ASP A 110 -4.59 -3.35 -1.01
N TRP A 111 -5.08 -4.57 -0.80
CA TRP A 111 -4.40 -5.65 -0.06
C TRP A 111 -3.98 -6.82 -0.94
N LYS A 112 -4.42 -6.88 -2.19
CA LYS A 112 -3.96 -7.90 -3.14
C LYS A 112 -2.49 -7.69 -3.49
N ASN A 113 -1.75 -8.79 -3.50
CA ASN A 113 -0.37 -8.86 -3.94
C ASN A 113 0.62 -7.99 -3.13
N ILE A 114 0.34 -7.83 -1.81
CA ILE A 114 1.26 -7.10 -0.92
C ILE A 114 1.58 -7.85 0.38
N VAL A 115 1.01 -9.06 0.58
CA VAL A 115 1.25 -9.83 1.81
C VAL A 115 2.66 -10.41 1.80
N SER A 116 3.44 -10.12 2.85
CA SER A 116 4.82 -10.59 3.02
C SER A 116 5.06 -11.39 4.29
N SER A 117 4.25 -11.19 5.34
CA SER A 117 4.33 -11.98 6.57
C SER A 117 2.95 -12.17 7.21
N VAL A 118 2.80 -13.22 8.04
CA VAL A 118 1.52 -13.59 8.64
C VAL A 118 1.65 -14.02 10.07
N GLN A 119 0.62 -13.75 10.87
CA GLN A 119 0.44 -14.24 12.22
C GLN A 119 -0.92 -14.94 12.33
N PRO A 120 -0.96 -16.27 12.47
CA PRO A 120 -2.18 -17.02 12.75
C PRO A 120 -2.58 -16.86 14.22
N TRP A 121 -3.90 -16.72 14.46
CA TRP A 121 -4.52 -16.56 15.77
C TRP A 121 -5.74 -17.45 15.89
N GLY A 122 -6.41 -17.45 17.01
CA GLY A 122 -7.70 -18.14 17.19
C GLY A 122 -7.68 -19.63 16.87
N GLY A 123 -6.51 -20.26 16.99
CA GLY A 123 -6.36 -21.64 16.58
C GLY A 123 -6.33 -21.89 15.07
N CYS A 124 -6.37 -20.84 14.24
CA CYS A 124 -6.40 -20.98 12.79
C CYS A 124 -5.03 -21.28 12.20
N TRP A 125 -5.03 -22.01 11.10
CA TRP A 125 -3.94 -22.13 10.16
C TRP A 125 -4.24 -21.26 8.94
N VAL A 126 -3.24 -20.50 8.47
CA VAL A 126 -3.39 -19.59 7.35
C VAL A 126 -2.93 -20.25 6.06
N TRP A 127 -3.77 -20.17 5.02
CA TRP A 127 -3.47 -20.60 3.66
C TRP A 127 -3.53 -19.39 2.75
N LEU A 128 -2.51 -19.19 1.91
CA LEU A 128 -2.42 -18.09 0.97
C LEU A 128 -2.65 -18.60 -0.45
N TYR A 129 -3.37 -17.83 -1.26
CA TYR A 129 -3.73 -18.19 -2.62
C TYR A 129 -3.45 -17.05 -3.58
N PRO A 130 -2.87 -17.31 -4.78
CA PRO A 130 -2.51 -16.28 -5.74
C PRO A 130 -3.69 -15.75 -6.56
N GLU A 131 -4.86 -16.36 -6.46
CA GLU A 131 -6.08 -15.98 -7.17
C GLU A 131 -7.25 -15.79 -6.20
N PRO A 132 -8.31 -15.06 -6.60
CA PRO A 132 -9.54 -14.96 -5.82
C PRO A 132 -10.20 -16.34 -5.60
N ASP A 133 -11.10 -16.40 -4.63
CA ASP A 133 -11.93 -17.57 -4.34
C ASP A 133 -11.14 -18.86 -4.05
N LEU A 134 -9.99 -18.71 -3.40
CA LEU A 134 -9.05 -19.78 -3.10
C LEU A 134 -8.50 -20.47 -4.37
N GLY A 135 -8.37 -19.71 -5.45
CA GLY A 135 -7.87 -20.18 -6.72
C GLY A 135 -6.35 -20.23 -6.80
N GLY A 136 -5.85 -21.04 -7.75
CA GLY A 136 -4.42 -21.22 -7.99
C GLY A 136 -3.75 -22.19 -7.03
N GLU A 137 -2.42 -22.27 -7.11
CA GLU A 137 -1.61 -23.11 -6.24
C GLU A 137 -1.38 -22.40 -4.89
N ARG A 138 -1.91 -22.99 -3.83
CA ARG A 138 -1.80 -22.42 -2.47
C ARG A 138 -0.47 -22.70 -1.81
N ASP A 139 -0.10 -21.85 -0.87
CA ASP A 139 0.98 -22.07 0.08
C ASP A 139 0.47 -22.10 1.53
N GLY A 140 1.23 -22.75 2.39
CA GLY A 140 0.84 -23.01 3.78
C GLY A 140 0.63 -24.51 4.06
N PRO A 141 -0.01 -24.91 5.17
CA PRO A 141 -0.58 -24.00 6.15
C PRO A 141 0.51 -23.31 7.00
N PHE A 142 0.39 -22.01 7.14
CA PHE A 142 1.18 -21.27 8.12
C PHE A 142 0.51 -21.45 9.48
N LYS A 143 1.16 -22.24 10.34
CA LYS A 143 0.62 -22.65 11.65
C LYS A 143 1.12 -21.80 12.80
N GLU A 144 2.20 -21.07 12.56
CA GLU A 144 2.90 -20.22 13.52
C GLU A 144 3.22 -18.87 12.88
N ASN A 145 3.65 -17.92 13.72
CA ASN A 145 4.10 -16.62 13.24
C ASN A 145 5.21 -16.80 12.19
N THR A 146 4.94 -16.36 10.97
CA THR A 146 5.81 -16.54 9.81
C THR A 146 6.29 -15.17 9.35
N PRO A 147 7.55 -14.82 9.62
CA PRO A 147 8.09 -13.49 9.33
C PRO A 147 8.35 -13.23 7.84
N ASP A 148 8.30 -14.27 7.01
CA ASP A 148 8.43 -14.21 5.57
C ASP A 148 7.67 -15.40 4.97
N VAL A 149 6.65 -15.10 4.16
CA VAL A 149 5.81 -16.14 3.53
C VAL A 149 6.49 -16.84 2.34
N GLY A 150 7.72 -16.42 2.02
CA GLY A 150 8.52 -17.03 0.96
C GLY A 150 8.15 -16.57 -0.45
N GLY A 151 9.04 -16.86 -1.39
CA GLY A 151 8.97 -16.31 -2.75
C GLY A 151 7.76 -16.76 -3.57
N MET A 152 6.99 -17.75 -3.12
CA MET A 152 5.79 -18.19 -3.82
C MET A 152 4.60 -17.24 -3.58
N MET A 153 4.42 -16.76 -2.35
CA MET A 153 3.27 -15.95 -1.95
C MET A 153 3.60 -14.52 -1.58
N ASN A 154 4.88 -14.18 -1.39
CA ASN A 154 5.29 -12.79 -1.18
C ASN A 154 4.83 -11.93 -2.35
N ASP A 155 4.04 -10.90 -2.08
CA ASP A 155 3.48 -9.99 -3.08
C ASP A 155 2.65 -10.67 -4.19
N CYS A 156 2.09 -11.85 -3.91
CA CYS A 156 1.28 -12.63 -4.86
C CYS A 156 -0.09 -13.05 -4.32
N THR A 157 -0.38 -12.84 -3.04
CA THR A 157 -1.61 -13.30 -2.38
C THR A 157 -2.82 -12.44 -2.77
N GLN A 158 -3.91 -13.09 -3.20
CA GLN A 158 -5.20 -12.43 -3.52
C GLN A 158 -6.36 -12.94 -2.67
N SER A 159 -6.28 -14.16 -2.16
CA SER A 159 -7.27 -14.68 -1.21
C SER A 159 -6.61 -15.50 -0.11
N VAL A 160 -7.31 -15.63 1.01
CA VAL A 160 -6.83 -16.29 2.23
C VAL A 160 -7.87 -17.28 2.71
N GLY A 161 -7.41 -18.48 3.05
CA GLY A 161 -8.19 -19.49 3.74
C GLY A 161 -7.71 -19.65 5.19
N LEU A 162 -8.66 -19.87 6.09
CA LEU A 162 -8.40 -20.11 7.52
C LEU A 162 -9.03 -21.44 7.92
N SER A 163 -8.25 -22.32 8.56
CA SER A 163 -8.66 -23.68 8.94
C SER A 163 -8.28 -24.04 10.37
#